data_34a91b135bf2c6558dad1b9b0932c53e
#
_entry.id   34a91b135bf2c6558dad1b9b0932c53e
#
_cell.length_a   1.000
_cell.length_b   1.000
_cell.length_c   1.000
_cell.angle_alpha   90.00
_cell.angle_beta   90.00
_cell.angle_gamma   90.00
#
_symmetry.space_group_name_H-M   'P 1'
#
loop_
_entity.id
_entity.type
_entity.pdbx_description
1 polymer ?
#
loop_
_entity_poly.entity_id
_entity_poly.type
_entity_poly.pdbx_seq_one_letter_code
_entity_poly.pdbx_strand_id
1 'polypeptide(L)'
;MTHYLTNYPDSEYGSDKSTVANKMADNGAILLLLNGQDDGTNPATNLGGQPLYQNEIQVEGGSWYINQTYDSHRDASFEEILHLVHDYGIGVDQNPEFIGALADYQAEIRSAQIVALNDKLWGIGSPDWIAELTPENSLTQEYLASVIDAYYGLWGAWSGSETHSMWGGYVAKTRAEITNEDPQGSKLMDNKFFHPYLTYNARIDASFEGDFSLKFNSSLGYTHHAQYLKDVTLTGDNNSNVIVNGFDNFITGNTANNIVFFSGGSSEYTIEKQADGSTLISDMVDNRDGVNRVVAIEEASFSDTKICIKTEKNCV
;
A
#
# COMPACT_ATOMS: atom_id res chain seq x y z
N MET A 1 -7.13 -5.74 -4.26
CA MET A 1 -7.64 -6.06 -5.61
C MET A 1 -7.79 -4.82 -6.49
N THR A 2 -8.65 -3.83 -6.16
CA THR A 2 -8.83 -2.61 -6.97
C THR A 2 -7.50 -1.93 -7.31
N HIS A 3 -6.62 -1.75 -6.35
CA HIS A 3 -5.30 -1.15 -6.56
C HIS A 3 -4.50 -1.86 -7.67
N TYR A 4 -4.39 -3.17 -7.62
CA TYR A 4 -3.61 -3.93 -8.60
C TYR A 4 -4.21 -3.94 -10.01
N LEU A 5 -5.56 -3.83 -10.13
CA LEU A 5 -6.27 -3.89 -11.40
C LEU A 5 -6.70 -2.51 -11.94
N THR A 6 -6.41 -1.42 -11.23
CA THR A 6 -6.60 -0.07 -11.78
C THR A 6 -5.58 0.20 -12.87
N ASN A 7 -6.03 0.64 -14.06
CA ASN A 7 -5.14 0.97 -15.17
C ASN A 7 -4.10 2.02 -14.77
N TYR A 8 -2.88 1.82 -15.22
CA TYR A 8 -1.79 2.79 -15.07
C TYR A 8 -1.44 3.34 -16.46
N PRO A 9 -2.05 4.46 -16.88
CA PRO A 9 -1.86 5.02 -18.22
C PRO A 9 -0.38 5.24 -18.55
N ASP A 10 -0.03 5.01 -19.79
CA ASP A 10 1.32 5.15 -20.34
C ASP A 10 2.38 4.20 -19.75
N SER A 11 2.00 3.27 -18.89
CA SER A 11 2.91 2.21 -18.42
C SER A 11 3.00 1.07 -19.42
N GLU A 12 4.11 0.33 -19.36
CA GLU A 12 4.45 -0.69 -20.36
C GLU A 12 3.47 -1.87 -20.36
N TYR A 13 3.11 -2.37 -19.18
CA TYR A 13 2.24 -3.55 -19.00
C TYR A 13 0.93 -3.24 -18.28
N GLY A 14 0.80 -2.07 -17.70
CA GLY A 14 -0.35 -1.68 -16.86
C GLY A 14 -1.31 -0.68 -17.49
N SER A 15 -1.07 -0.22 -18.73
CA SER A 15 -1.92 0.78 -19.42
C SER A 15 -3.35 0.31 -19.59
N ASP A 16 -3.55 -0.98 -19.86
CA ASP A 16 -4.85 -1.64 -19.87
C ASP A 16 -4.75 -2.98 -19.14
N LYS A 17 -5.22 -3.01 -17.90
CA LYS A 17 -5.21 -4.21 -17.06
C LYS A 17 -6.44 -5.10 -17.25
N SER A 18 -7.32 -4.79 -18.20
CA SER A 18 -8.48 -5.62 -18.49
C SER A 18 -8.07 -7.02 -18.97
N THR A 19 -6.95 -7.15 -19.69
CA THR A 19 -6.41 -8.44 -20.12
C THR A 19 -6.02 -9.33 -18.94
N VAL A 20 -5.41 -8.75 -17.91
CA VAL A 20 -5.06 -9.45 -16.66
C VAL A 20 -6.33 -9.85 -15.91
N ALA A 21 -7.27 -8.92 -15.74
CA ALA A 21 -8.54 -9.20 -15.06
C ALA A 21 -9.35 -10.29 -15.77
N ASN A 22 -9.43 -10.26 -17.10
CA ASN A 22 -10.10 -11.28 -17.89
C ASN A 22 -9.41 -12.63 -17.75
N LYS A 23 -8.06 -12.65 -17.74
CA LYS A 23 -7.30 -13.87 -17.55
C LYS A 23 -7.51 -14.48 -16.15
N MET A 24 -7.59 -13.66 -15.12
CA MET A 24 -7.97 -14.10 -13.77
C MET A 24 -9.35 -14.76 -13.76
N ALA A 25 -10.31 -14.16 -14.47
CA ALA A 25 -11.66 -14.74 -14.58
C ALA A 25 -11.65 -16.07 -15.34
N ASP A 26 -10.93 -16.16 -16.46
CA ASP A 26 -10.78 -17.39 -17.26
C ASP A 26 -10.12 -18.52 -16.45
N ASN A 27 -9.15 -18.19 -15.62
CA ASN A 27 -8.44 -19.12 -14.75
C ASN A 27 -9.19 -19.41 -13.43
N GLY A 28 -10.36 -18.83 -13.24
CA GLY A 28 -11.21 -19.09 -12.05
C GLY A 28 -10.61 -18.56 -10.74
N ALA A 29 -9.97 -17.39 -10.78
CA ALA A 29 -9.35 -16.76 -9.60
C ALA A 29 -10.33 -16.60 -8.43
N ILE A 30 -9.97 -17.12 -7.26
CA ILE A 30 -10.77 -17.05 -6.03
C ILE A 30 -9.88 -16.58 -4.89
N LEU A 31 -10.27 -15.51 -4.21
CA LEU A 31 -9.68 -15.12 -2.93
C LEU A 31 -10.48 -15.75 -1.80
N LEU A 32 -9.83 -16.57 -0.99
CA LEU A 32 -10.43 -17.23 0.18
C LEU A 32 -10.20 -16.36 1.42
N LEU A 33 -11.24 -15.68 1.88
CA LEU A 33 -11.17 -14.93 3.15
C LEU A 33 -11.44 -15.90 4.31
N LEU A 34 -10.40 -16.24 5.04
CA LEU A 34 -10.42 -17.27 6.09
C LEU A 34 -10.39 -16.64 7.48
N ASN A 35 -11.16 -17.20 8.40
CA ASN A 35 -11.11 -16.81 9.82
C ASN A 35 -9.83 -17.33 10.48
N GLY A 36 -9.34 -16.58 11.47
CA GLY A 36 -8.19 -16.98 12.28
C GLY A 36 -6.85 -16.69 11.62
N GLN A 37 -5.93 -17.61 11.76
CA GLN A 37 -4.55 -17.51 11.28
C GLN A 37 -4.17 -18.71 10.42
N ASP A 38 -3.10 -18.59 9.67
CA ASP A 38 -2.50 -19.70 8.93
C ASP A 38 -1.72 -20.62 9.90
N ASP A 39 -2.41 -21.64 10.39
CA ASP A 39 -1.85 -22.68 11.28
C ASP A 39 -2.17 -24.10 10.79
N GLY A 40 -2.68 -24.21 9.56
CA GLY A 40 -3.05 -25.47 8.93
C GLY A 40 -4.33 -26.12 9.49
N THR A 41 -5.05 -25.46 10.41
CA THR A 41 -6.23 -26.05 11.05
C THR A 41 -7.55 -25.72 10.37
N ASN A 42 -7.57 -24.69 9.52
CA ASN A 42 -8.80 -24.26 8.84
C ASN A 42 -9.11 -25.19 7.65
N PRO A 43 -10.22 -25.96 7.68
CA PRO A 43 -10.54 -26.90 6.61
C PRO A 43 -10.89 -26.23 5.26
N ALA A 44 -11.17 -24.94 5.26
CA ALA A 44 -11.46 -24.18 4.04
C ALA A 44 -10.22 -23.93 3.16
N THR A 45 -9.01 -24.15 3.68
CA THR A 45 -7.76 -24.14 2.88
C THR A 45 -7.73 -25.23 1.81
N ASN A 46 -8.53 -26.29 1.96
CA ASN A 46 -8.69 -27.32 0.92
C ASN A 46 -9.55 -26.88 -0.28
N LEU A 47 -10.18 -25.70 -0.20
CA LEU A 47 -10.85 -25.09 -1.34
C LEU A 47 -9.77 -24.48 -2.26
N GLY A 48 -9.95 -24.63 -3.57
CA GLY A 48 -9.03 -23.99 -4.53
C GLY A 48 -9.12 -22.48 -4.45
N GLY A 49 -7.99 -21.79 -4.46
CA GLY A 49 -7.89 -20.32 -4.44
C GLY A 49 -6.73 -19.82 -3.58
N GLN A 50 -6.52 -18.50 -3.59
CA GLN A 50 -5.51 -17.84 -2.76
C GLN A 50 -6.08 -17.57 -1.37
N PRO A 51 -5.50 -18.13 -0.30
CA PRO A 51 -5.93 -17.83 1.07
C PRO A 51 -5.50 -16.42 1.49
N LEU A 52 -6.30 -15.80 2.33
CA LEU A 52 -5.99 -14.60 3.09
C LEU A 52 -6.70 -14.70 4.44
N TYR A 53 -5.94 -14.82 5.50
CA TYR A 53 -6.49 -15.01 6.84
C TYR A 53 -6.85 -13.70 7.53
N GLN A 54 -7.79 -13.76 8.45
CA GLN A 54 -8.29 -12.59 9.17
C GLN A 54 -7.19 -11.83 9.92
N ASN A 55 -6.23 -12.54 10.53
CA ASN A 55 -5.14 -11.92 11.28
C ASN A 55 -4.03 -11.33 10.40
N GLU A 56 -4.05 -11.59 9.10
CA GLU A 56 -3.16 -11.02 8.10
C GLU A 56 -3.68 -9.69 7.53
N ILE A 57 -4.93 -9.34 7.85
CA ILE A 57 -5.54 -8.10 7.38
C ILE A 57 -5.47 -7.06 8.50
N GLN A 58 -4.79 -5.95 8.24
CA GLN A 58 -4.73 -4.83 9.16
C GLN A 58 -5.53 -3.65 8.62
N VAL A 59 -6.46 -3.17 9.42
CA VAL A 59 -7.34 -2.04 9.04
C VAL A 59 -6.66 -0.74 9.41
N GLU A 60 -6.60 0.20 8.47
CA GLU A 60 -6.02 1.51 8.69
C GLU A 60 -6.67 2.21 9.90
N GLY A 61 -5.85 2.60 10.88
CA GLY A 61 -6.30 3.19 12.15
C GLY A 61 -6.87 2.18 13.15
N GLY A 62 -6.83 0.88 12.84
CA GLY A 62 -7.26 -0.18 13.74
C GLY A 62 -6.26 -0.47 14.85
N SER A 63 -6.60 -1.45 15.70
CA SER A 63 -5.87 -1.77 16.93
C SER A 63 -4.37 -2.06 16.71
N TRP A 64 -4.02 -2.72 15.61
CA TRP A 64 -2.62 -3.03 15.29
C TRP A 64 -1.78 -1.76 15.14
N TYR A 65 -2.30 -0.76 14.46
CA TYR A 65 -1.66 0.55 14.30
C TYR A 65 -1.66 1.35 15.61
N ILE A 66 -2.82 1.46 16.27
CA ILE A 66 -2.98 2.26 17.49
C ILE A 66 -2.11 1.72 18.63
N ASN A 67 -2.02 0.40 18.78
CA ASN A 67 -1.22 -0.25 19.81
C ASN A 67 0.25 -0.46 19.41
N GLN A 68 0.62 -0.05 18.19
CA GLN A 68 1.99 -0.14 17.68
C GLN A 68 2.59 -1.56 17.77
N THR A 69 1.77 -2.58 17.49
CA THR A 69 2.18 -4.00 17.57
C THR A 69 2.82 -4.48 16.25
N TYR A 70 3.60 -3.63 15.61
CA TYR A 70 4.18 -3.83 14.28
C TYR A 70 5.14 -5.01 14.17
N ASP A 71 5.76 -5.42 15.30
CA ASP A 71 6.70 -6.53 15.32
C ASP A 71 6.02 -7.89 15.52
N SER A 72 4.74 -7.90 15.93
CA SER A 72 3.99 -9.13 16.17
C SER A 72 3.25 -9.63 14.92
N HIS A 73 2.85 -8.74 14.06
CA HIS A 73 2.13 -9.00 12.81
C HIS A 73 2.50 -8.00 11.73
N ARG A 74 2.19 -8.32 10.48
CA ARG A 74 2.20 -7.40 9.35
C ARG A 74 0.84 -7.40 8.66
N ASP A 75 0.62 -6.46 7.77
CA ASP A 75 -0.50 -6.50 6.82
C ASP A 75 -0.06 -7.30 5.60
N ALA A 76 -0.44 -8.58 5.53
CA ALA A 76 -0.14 -9.45 4.39
C ALA A 76 -1.17 -9.32 3.26
N SER A 77 -2.20 -8.47 3.41
CA SER A 77 -3.23 -8.34 2.37
C SER A 77 -2.68 -7.84 1.02
N PHE A 78 -1.60 -7.05 1.03
CA PHE A 78 -0.93 -6.61 -0.19
C PHE A 78 -0.29 -7.78 -0.93
N GLU A 79 0.45 -8.62 -0.21
CA GLU A 79 1.14 -9.80 -0.72
C GLU A 79 0.16 -10.84 -1.22
N GLU A 80 -0.82 -11.27 -0.40
CA GLU A 80 -1.75 -12.34 -0.74
C GLU A 80 -2.65 -11.96 -1.93
N ILE A 81 -3.07 -10.70 -2.01
CA ILE A 81 -3.82 -10.21 -3.17
C ILE A 81 -2.90 -10.10 -4.39
N LEU A 82 -1.62 -9.78 -4.21
CA LEU A 82 -0.65 -9.81 -5.31
C LEU A 82 -0.45 -11.22 -5.83
N HIS A 83 -0.30 -12.22 -4.95
CA HIS A 83 -0.19 -13.64 -5.34
C HIS A 83 -1.37 -14.06 -6.20
N LEU A 84 -2.60 -13.70 -5.82
CA LEU A 84 -3.79 -13.96 -6.64
C LEU A 84 -3.70 -13.31 -8.03
N VAL A 85 -3.30 -12.04 -8.10
CA VAL A 85 -3.18 -11.31 -9.39
C VAL A 85 -2.04 -11.86 -10.23
N HIS A 86 -0.92 -12.21 -9.61
CA HIS A 86 0.26 -12.75 -10.28
C HIS A 86 -0.02 -14.15 -10.85
N ASP A 87 -0.51 -15.07 -10.02
CA ASP A 87 -0.73 -16.45 -10.40
C ASP A 87 -1.83 -16.58 -11.46
N TYR A 88 -2.99 -16.01 -11.21
CA TYR A 88 -4.16 -16.17 -12.08
C TYR A 88 -4.23 -15.17 -13.23
N GLY A 89 -3.49 -14.07 -13.17
CA GLY A 89 -3.62 -12.97 -14.13
C GLY A 89 -2.36 -12.65 -14.92
N ILE A 90 -1.29 -12.21 -14.28
CA ILE A 90 0.00 -11.90 -14.93
C ILE A 90 0.60 -13.18 -15.52
N GLY A 91 0.62 -14.24 -14.74
CA GLY A 91 1.15 -15.56 -15.03
C GLY A 91 2.46 -15.83 -14.32
N VAL A 92 2.56 -17.01 -13.73
CA VAL A 92 3.79 -17.54 -13.13
C VAL A 92 4.41 -18.55 -14.11
N ASP A 93 5.72 -18.49 -14.22
CA ASP A 93 6.45 -19.36 -15.13
C ASP A 93 6.22 -20.84 -14.83
N GLN A 94 6.15 -21.61 -15.94
CA GLN A 94 6.01 -23.06 -15.88
C GLN A 94 4.76 -23.57 -15.11
N ASN A 95 3.82 -22.68 -14.79
CA ASN A 95 2.54 -23.10 -14.28
C ASN A 95 1.69 -23.61 -15.46
N PRO A 96 1.48 -24.92 -15.61
CA PRO A 96 0.70 -25.47 -16.72
C PRO A 96 -0.81 -25.25 -16.56
N GLU A 97 -1.23 -24.89 -15.34
CA GLU A 97 -2.64 -24.75 -14.98
C GLU A 97 -3.15 -23.37 -15.34
N PHE A 98 -2.34 -22.32 -15.12
CA PHE A 98 -2.74 -20.93 -15.32
C PHE A 98 -1.78 -20.21 -16.28
N ILE A 99 -2.18 -20.15 -17.53
CA ILE A 99 -1.45 -19.34 -18.52
C ILE A 99 -1.80 -17.87 -18.31
N GLY A 100 -0.80 -17.06 -17.98
CA GLY A 100 -0.97 -15.64 -17.72
C GLY A 100 -1.13 -14.77 -18.96
N ALA A 101 -1.48 -13.51 -18.73
CA ALA A 101 -1.66 -12.50 -19.78
C ALA A 101 -0.36 -11.78 -20.17
N LEU A 102 0.68 -11.76 -19.31
CA LEU A 102 1.86 -10.90 -19.44
C LEU A 102 3.17 -11.70 -19.40
N ALA A 103 3.37 -12.59 -20.37
CA ALA A 103 4.52 -13.47 -20.43
C ALA A 103 5.87 -12.73 -20.45
N ASP A 104 5.95 -11.57 -21.12
CA ASP A 104 7.18 -10.77 -21.19
C ASP A 104 7.49 -10.13 -19.82
N TYR A 105 6.49 -9.60 -19.14
CA TYR A 105 6.67 -9.07 -17.78
C TYR A 105 7.08 -10.16 -16.79
N GLN A 106 6.47 -11.34 -16.87
CA GLN A 106 6.86 -12.49 -16.06
C GLN A 106 8.31 -12.92 -16.32
N ALA A 107 8.78 -12.85 -17.56
CA ALA A 107 10.18 -13.13 -17.88
C ALA A 107 11.14 -12.11 -17.24
N GLU A 108 10.74 -10.82 -17.17
CA GLU A 108 11.51 -9.80 -16.45
C GLU A 108 11.55 -10.08 -14.94
N ILE A 109 10.39 -10.43 -14.34
CA ILE A 109 10.28 -10.79 -12.92
C ILE A 109 11.20 -11.96 -12.60
N ARG A 110 11.16 -13.03 -13.41
CA ARG A 110 12.04 -14.20 -13.23
C ARG A 110 13.50 -13.82 -13.33
N SER A 111 13.87 -12.99 -14.31
CA SER A 111 15.26 -12.58 -14.49
C SER A 111 15.77 -11.81 -13.27
N ALA A 112 14.98 -10.89 -12.73
CA ALA A 112 15.30 -10.12 -11.53
C ALA A 112 15.39 -11.04 -10.30
N GLN A 113 14.44 -11.96 -10.11
CA GLN A 113 14.43 -12.94 -9.02
C GLN A 113 15.68 -13.81 -9.01
N ILE A 114 16.11 -14.35 -10.17
CA ILE A 114 17.31 -15.18 -10.28
C ILE A 114 18.55 -14.39 -9.85
N VAL A 115 18.67 -13.14 -10.29
CA VAL A 115 19.81 -12.28 -9.88
C VAL A 115 19.74 -12.00 -8.37
N ALA A 116 18.59 -11.62 -7.87
CA ALA A 116 18.42 -11.30 -6.44
C ALA A 116 18.78 -12.50 -5.55
N LEU A 117 18.39 -13.70 -5.92
CA LEU A 117 18.72 -14.92 -5.19
C LEU A 117 20.23 -15.24 -5.25
N ASN A 118 20.84 -15.17 -6.46
CA ASN A 118 22.27 -15.45 -6.65
C ASN A 118 23.16 -14.45 -5.92
N ASP A 119 22.81 -13.19 -5.93
CA ASP A 119 23.56 -12.10 -5.32
C ASP A 119 23.23 -11.91 -3.83
N LYS A 120 22.35 -12.77 -3.28
CA LYS A 120 21.90 -12.74 -1.87
C LYS A 120 21.23 -11.41 -1.50
N LEU A 121 20.47 -10.86 -2.41
CA LEU A 121 19.62 -9.69 -2.17
C LEU A 121 18.25 -10.11 -1.60
N TRP A 122 17.85 -11.36 -1.86
CA TRP A 122 16.60 -11.96 -1.41
C TRP A 122 16.82 -13.41 -0.96
N GLY A 123 15.95 -13.92 -0.08
CA GLY A 123 16.10 -15.26 0.54
C GLY A 123 17.22 -15.31 1.58
N ILE A 124 17.63 -14.16 2.11
CA ILE A 124 18.75 -14.02 3.05
C ILE A 124 18.45 -14.80 4.34
N GLY A 125 19.34 -15.71 4.69
CA GLY A 125 19.21 -16.49 5.92
C GLY A 125 18.10 -17.56 5.93
N SER A 126 17.38 -17.76 4.81
CA SER A 126 16.21 -18.62 4.72
C SER A 126 16.35 -19.74 3.67
N PRO A 127 17.43 -20.56 3.69
CA PRO A 127 17.64 -21.57 2.65
C PRO A 127 16.57 -22.64 2.62
N ASP A 128 15.97 -23.00 3.76
CA ASP A 128 14.91 -24.01 3.86
C ASP A 128 13.63 -23.50 3.18
N TRP A 129 13.27 -22.23 3.40
CA TRP A 129 12.16 -21.60 2.71
C TRP A 129 12.36 -21.55 1.18
N ILE A 130 13.54 -21.16 0.72
CA ILE A 130 13.86 -21.18 -0.73
C ILE A 130 13.77 -22.60 -1.31
N ALA A 131 14.16 -23.61 -0.53
CA ALA A 131 14.05 -25.03 -0.95
C ALA A 131 12.57 -25.50 -1.02
N GLU A 132 11.70 -24.97 -0.19
CA GLU A 132 10.24 -25.19 -0.21
C GLU A 132 9.60 -24.52 -1.42
N LEU A 133 9.86 -23.25 -1.66
CA LEU A 133 9.30 -22.47 -2.77
C LEU A 133 9.67 -23.03 -4.16
N THR A 134 10.81 -23.70 -4.27
CA THR A 134 11.32 -24.17 -5.56
C THR A 134 10.40 -25.19 -6.23
N PRO A 135 9.98 -26.30 -5.60
CA PRO A 135 9.04 -27.26 -6.18
C PRO A 135 7.63 -26.70 -6.36
N GLU A 136 7.23 -25.71 -5.57
CA GLU A 136 5.94 -25.03 -5.64
C GLU A 136 5.87 -24.03 -6.81
N ASN A 137 7.02 -23.71 -7.42
CA ASN A 137 7.14 -22.71 -8.49
C ASN A 137 6.73 -21.28 -8.04
N SER A 138 6.91 -20.96 -6.75
CA SER A 138 6.49 -19.71 -6.15
C SER A 138 7.61 -18.67 -5.94
N LEU A 139 8.86 -19.00 -6.32
CA LEU A 139 10.02 -18.09 -6.14
C LEU A 139 9.79 -16.68 -6.71
N THR A 140 9.19 -16.57 -7.90
CA THR A 140 8.94 -15.26 -8.53
C THR A 140 7.84 -14.47 -7.85
N GLN A 141 6.84 -15.16 -7.29
CA GLN A 141 5.74 -14.54 -6.56
C GLN A 141 6.25 -13.91 -5.26
N GLU A 142 6.97 -14.68 -4.47
CA GLU A 142 7.53 -14.27 -3.18
C GLU A 142 8.58 -13.16 -3.33
N TYR A 143 9.42 -13.26 -4.36
CA TYR A 143 10.35 -12.19 -4.67
C TYR A 143 9.63 -10.88 -5.05
N LEU A 144 8.64 -10.96 -5.96
CA LEU A 144 7.88 -9.78 -6.37
C LEU A 144 7.10 -9.17 -5.20
N ALA A 145 6.55 -10.00 -4.31
CA ALA A 145 5.90 -9.53 -3.08
C ALA A 145 6.88 -8.78 -2.19
N SER A 146 8.10 -9.30 -2.00
CA SER A 146 9.15 -8.62 -1.23
C SER A 146 9.51 -7.25 -1.81
N VAL A 147 9.63 -7.16 -3.14
CA VAL A 147 9.90 -5.90 -3.85
C VAL A 147 8.73 -4.91 -3.66
N ILE A 148 7.49 -5.35 -3.84
CA ILE A 148 6.29 -4.50 -3.69
C ILE A 148 6.12 -3.99 -2.26
N ASP A 149 6.29 -4.84 -1.28
CA ASP A 149 6.18 -4.47 0.12
C ASP A 149 7.19 -3.36 0.47
N ALA A 150 8.44 -3.50 0.02
CA ALA A 150 9.45 -2.47 0.19
C ALA A 150 9.15 -1.22 -0.65
N TYR A 151 8.63 -1.38 -1.88
CA TYR A 151 8.27 -0.27 -2.77
C TYR A 151 7.18 0.63 -2.20
N TYR A 152 6.20 0.07 -1.50
CA TYR A 152 5.16 0.82 -0.79
C TYR A 152 5.52 1.13 0.66
N GLY A 153 6.68 0.68 1.15
CA GLY A 153 7.17 0.96 2.49
C GLY A 153 6.42 0.23 3.60
N LEU A 154 5.79 -0.92 3.30
CA LEU A 154 4.93 -1.65 4.23
C LEU A 154 5.68 -2.23 5.44
N TRP A 155 6.99 -2.35 5.35
CA TRP A 155 7.87 -2.78 6.44
C TRP A 155 8.44 -1.63 7.28
N GLY A 156 8.05 -0.40 6.98
CA GLY A 156 8.64 0.79 7.60
C GLY A 156 8.56 0.84 9.13
N ALA A 157 7.52 0.26 9.71
CA ALA A 157 7.31 0.24 11.16
C ALA A 157 7.93 -0.99 11.88
N TRP A 158 8.31 -2.04 11.15
CA TRP A 158 8.96 -3.21 11.75
C TRP A 158 10.36 -2.87 12.26
N SER A 159 10.67 -3.20 13.52
CA SER A 159 11.90 -2.77 14.21
C SER A 159 13.06 -3.77 14.10
N GLY A 160 12.84 -4.98 13.57
CA GLY A 160 13.84 -6.05 13.53
C GLY A 160 15.05 -5.76 12.64
N SER A 161 14.94 -4.80 11.72
CA SER A 161 16.05 -4.29 10.92
C SER A 161 15.80 -2.82 10.52
N GLU A 162 16.87 -2.04 10.36
CA GLU A 162 16.78 -0.67 9.86
C GLU A 162 16.65 -0.63 8.32
N THR A 163 17.28 -1.57 7.62
CA THR A 163 17.43 -1.54 6.15
C THR A 163 16.81 -2.73 5.43
N HIS A 164 16.53 -3.85 6.09
CA HIS A 164 15.99 -5.06 5.48
C HIS A 164 14.50 -5.21 5.79
N SER A 165 13.75 -5.77 4.85
CA SER A 165 12.36 -6.20 5.03
C SER A 165 12.23 -7.73 5.07
N MET A 166 11.01 -8.25 5.05
CA MET A 166 10.72 -9.69 5.06
C MET A 166 11.49 -10.44 6.15
N TRP A 167 11.38 -9.95 7.41
CA TRP A 167 12.11 -10.48 8.58
C TRP A 167 13.63 -10.59 8.38
N GLY A 168 14.20 -9.70 7.56
CA GLY A 168 15.63 -9.71 7.21
C GLY A 168 15.94 -10.48 5.93
N GLY A 169 14.93 -11.05 5.27
CA GLY A 169 15.09 -11.89 4.06
C GLY A 169 15.25 -11.11 2.76
N TYR A 170 15.00 -9.79 2.74
CA TYR A 170 15.19 -8.93 1.58
C TYR A 170 16.00 -7.68 1.93
N VAL A 171 16.94 -7.29 1.08
CA VAL A 171 17.93 -6.22 1.32
C VAL A 171 17.36 -4.83 1.46
N ALA A 172 16.13 -4.59 1.01
CA ALA A 172 15.52 -3.27 0.98
C ALA A 172 14.27 -3.22 1.85
N LYS A 173 14.04 -2.07 2.49
CA LYS A 173 12.88 -1.78 3.33
C LYS A 173 12.04 -0.63 2.78
N THR A 174 12.65 0.21 1.95
CA THR A 174 12.05 1.40 1.36
C THR A 174 12.30 1.46 -0.14
N ARG A 175 11.50 2.25 -0.85
CA ARG A 175 11.64 2.47 -2.30
C ARG A 175 13.04 2.98 -2.68
N ALA A 176 13.61 3.87 -1.90
CA ALA A 176 14.94 4.41 -2.16
C ALA A 176 16.04 3.34 -2.02
N GLU A 177 15.88 2.43 -1.06
CA GLU A 177 16.82 1.31 -0.87
C GLU A 177 16.73 0.30 -1.99
N ILE A 178 15.52 -0.04 -2.50
CA ILE A 178 15.38 -0.93 -3.67
C ILE A 178 16.21 -0.39 -4.84
N THR A 179 16.14 0.90 -5.12
CA THR A 179 16.85 1.52 -6.23
C THR A 179 18.37 1.33 -6.12
N ASN A 180 18.90 1.33 -4.91
CA ASN A 180 20.33 1.20 -4.65
C ASN A 180 20.80 -0.26 -4.50
N GLU A 181 20.04 -1.06 -3.76
CA GLU A 181 20.45 -2.40 -3.34
C GLU A 181 19.96 -3.50 -4.29
N ASP A 182 18.77 -3.33 -4.90
CA ASP A 182 18.21 -4.24 -5.91
C ASP A 182 17.73 -3.46 -7.14
N PRO A 183 18.63 -2.96 -8.00
CA PRO A 183 18.25 -2.17 -9.16
C PRO A 183 17.36 -2.91 -10.17
N GLN A 184 17.37 -4.25 -10.19
CA GLN A 184 16.48 -5.03 -11.07
C GLN A 184 15.06 -5.08 -10.51
N GLY A 185 14.91 -5.28 -9.20
CA GLY A 185 13.63 -5.15 -8.52
C GLY A 185 13.02 -3.75 -8.70
N SER A 186 13.85 -2.70 -8.58
CA SER A 186 13.42 -1.32 -8.85
C SER A 186 12.84 -1.16 -10.26
N LYS A 187 13.47 -1.73 -11.30
CA LYS A 187 13.00 -1.65 -12.69
C LYS A 187 11.67 -2.34 -12.92
N LEU A 188 11.32 -3.36 -12.13
CA LEU A 188 10.00 -4.00 -12.21
C LEU A 188 8.87 -3.05 -11.81
N MET A 189 9.19 -2.04 -11.00
CA MET A 189 8.23 -1.05 -10.53
C MET A 189 8.20 0.22 -11.39
N ASP A 190 9.28 0.51 -12.14
CA ASP A 190 9.43 1.76 -12.87
C ASP A 190 8.61 1.77 -14.17
N ASN A 191 7.44 2.42 -14.10
CA ASN A 191 6.50 2.57 -15.21
C ASN A 191 6.12 1.24 -15.92
N LYS A 192 6.13 0.13 -15.18
CA LYS A 192 5.81 -1.19 -15.74
C LYS A 192 4.34 -1.56 -15.59
N PHE A 193 3.93 -1.91 -14.38
CA PHE A 193 2.59 -2.39 -14.08
C PHE A 193 1.97 -1.70 -12.85
N PHE A 194 2.74 -1.47 -11.81
CA PHE A 194 2.26 -0.99 -10.53
C PHE A 194 2.30 0.54 -10.47
N HIS A 195 1.24 1.13 -9.91
CA HIS A 195 1.19 2.57 -9.67
C HIS A 195 2.27 3.01 -8.67
N PRO A 196 2.82 4.23 -8.81
CA PRO A 196 3.75 4.79 -7.83
C PRO A 196 3.06 5.21 -6.53
N TYR A 197 1.74 5.09 -6.42
CA TYR A 197 0.92 5.39 -5.25
C TYR A 197 -0.21 4.36 -5.12
N LEU A 198 -0.79 4.23 -3.94
CA LEU A 198 -1.97 3.40 -3.72
C LEU A 198 -3.22 4.07 -4.33
N THR A 199 -3.99 3.31 -5.10
CA THR A 199 -5.12 3.80 -5.92
C THR A 199 -6.48 3.60 -5.25
N TYR A 200 -6.52 3.01 -4.04
CA TYR A 200 -7.75 2.84 -3.30
C TYR A 200 -7.97 4.00 -2.31
N ASN A 201 -9.22 4.18 -1.90
CA ASN A 201 -9.60 5.10 -0.85
C ASN A 201 -9.56 4.35 0.50
N ALA A 202 -8.56 4.65 1.33
CA ALA A 202 -8.43 4.05 2.65
C ALA A 202 -9.55 4.56 3.58
N ARG A 203 -10.19 3.62 4.27
CA ARG A 203 -11.21 3.92 5.27
C ARG A 203 -10.60 3.74 6.66
N ILE A 204 -10.41 4.85 7.35
CA ILE A 204 -9.86 4.82 8.71
C ILE A 204 -10.88 4.20 9.65
N ASP A 205 -10.44 3.29 10.52
CA ASP A 205 -11.32 2.58 11.44
C ASP A 205 -12.14 3.54 12.31
N ALA A 206 -13.42 3.23 12.49
CA ALA A 206 -14.37 4.11 13.21
C ALA A 206 -14.03 4.32 14.70
N SER A 207 -13.23 3.43 15.29
CA SER A 207 -12.76 3.55 16.67
C SER A 207 -11.54 4.47 16.81
N PHE A 208 -10.91 4.87 15.70
CA PHE A 208 -9.72 5.71 15.74
C PHE A 208 -10.06 7.13 16.22
N GLU A 209 -9.21 7.67 17.08
CA GLU A 209 -9.24 9.06 17.53
C GLU A 209 -7.80 9.61 17.55
N GLY A 210 -7.61 10.82 17.04
CA GLY A 210 -6.30 11.48 17.01
C GLY A 210 -5.80 11.77 15.60
N ASP A 211 -4.48 11.84 15.45
CA ASP A 211 -3.82 12.26 14.22
C ASP A 211 -3.37 11.06 13.38
N PHE A 212 -3.99 10.89 12.21
CA PHE A 212 -3.61 9.90 11.21
C PHE A 212 -2.60 10.50 10.24
N SER A 213 -1.40 9.95 10.17
CA SER A 213 -0.37 10.45 9.27
C SER A 213 -0.27 9.65 7.97
N LEU A 214 -0.34 10.35 6.84
CA LEU A 214 -0.02 9.81 5.51
C LEU A 214 1.51 9.80 5.24
N LYS A 215 2.30 10.50 6.08
CA LYS A 215 3.76 10.41 6.11
C LYS A 215 4.18 9.47 7.22
N PHE A 216 5.10 8.55 6.95
CA PHE A 216 5.65 7.70 8.00
C PHE A 216 6.33 8.56 9.07
N ASN A 217 5.93 8.37 10.32
CA ASN A 217 6.52 9.01 11.49
C ASN A 217 6.37 8.10 12.71
N SER A 218 7.42 7.43 13.09
CA SER A 218 7.44 6.47 14.20
C SER A 218 7.13 7.09 15.58
N SER A 219 7.15 8.43 15.71
CA SER A 219 6.79 9.13 16.93
C SER A 219 5.30 9.38 17.09
N LEU A 220 4.50 9.17 16.05
CA LEU A 220 3.04 9.30 16.09
C LEU A 220 2.39 7.98 16.48
N GLY A 221 1.26 8.07 17.17
CA GLY A 221 0.44 6.91 17.54
C GLY A 221 -0.10 6.14 16.35
N TYR A 222 -0.32 6.83 15.25
CA TYR A 222 -0.62 6.21 13.99
C TYR A 222 0.14 6.86 12.84
N THR A 223 0.78 6.03 12.04
CA THR A 223 1.41 6.43 10.79
C THR A 223 1.16 5.34 9.75
N HIS A 224 0.71 5.72 8.55
CA HIS A 224 0.43 4.74 7.52
C HIS A 224 1.72 4.08 7.03
N HIS A 225 1.71 2.75 6.90
CA HIS A 225 2.87 2.03 6.39
C HIS A 225 3.19 2.47 4.98
N ALA A 226 2.22 2.38 4.07
CA ALA A 226 2.39 2.89 2.73
C ALA A 226 2.30 4.40 2.74
N GLN A 227 3.43 5.06 2.70
CA GLN A 227 3.56 6.52 2.60
C GLN A 227 3.01 7.09 1.28
N TYR A 228 2.46 6.23 0.45
CA TYR A 228 2.03 6.50 -0.93
C TYR A 228 0.51 6.47 -1.08
N LEU A 229 -0.21 6.53 0.03
CA LEU A 229 -1.66 6.65 0.04
C LEU A 229 -2.09 8.06 -0.38
N LYS A 230 -3.10 8.16 -1.27
CA LYS A 230 -3.64 9.43 -1.75
C LYS A 230 -5.02 9.73 -1.17
N ASP A 231 -5.93 8.76 -1.17
CA ASP A 231 -7.33 8.98 -0.89
C ASP A 231 -7.71 8.37 0.47
N VAL A 232 -8.30 9.20 1.34
CA VAL A 232 -8.62 8.82 2.72
C VAL A 232 -10.03 9.25 3.08
N THR A 233 -10.78 8.36 3.73
CA THR A 233 -12.07 8.65 4.35
C THR A 233 -12.00 8.33 5.84
N LEU A 234 -12.16 9.35 6.68
CA LEU A 234 -12.37 9.18 8.10
C LEU A 234 -13.77 8.62 8.34
N THR A 235 -13.90 7.60 9.17
CA THR A 235 -15.21 7.00 9.50
C THR A 235 -15.54 7.18 10.98
N GLY A 236 -16.77 6.82 11.38
CA GLY A 236 -17.22 7.00 12.77
C GLY A 236 -17.53 8.45 13.12
N ASP A 237 -17.45 8.75 14.42
CA ASP A 237 -17.82 10.01 15.04
C ASP A 237 -16.79 10.51 16.07
N ASN A 238 -15.58 9.96 16.06
CA ASN A 238 -14.46 10.43 16.86
C ASN A 238 -13.74 11.59 16.16
N ASN A 239 -13.09 12.45 16.95
CA ASN A 239 -12.23 13.51 16.42
C ASN A 239 -10.96 12.87 15.82
N SER A 240 -10.92 12.80 14.52
CA SER A 240 -9.82 12.23 13.76
C SER A 240 -9.29 13.26 12.78
N ASN A 241 -7.99 13.36 12.67
CA ASN A 241 -7.29 14.35 11.87
C ASN A 241 -6.37 13.67 10.87
N VAL A 242 -5.95 14.41 9.81
CA VAL A 242 -5.06 13.89 8.79
C VAL A 242 -3.85 14.79 8.63
N ILE A 243 -2.66 14.21 8.72
CA ILE A 243 -1.39 14.85 8.33
C ILE A 243 -1.10 14.41 6.88
N VAL A 244 -1.07 15.37 5.95
CA VAL A 244 -0.90 15.09 4.51
C VAL A 244 0.52 14.62 4.17
N ASN A 245 0.66 13.97 3.01
CA ASN A 245 1.94 13.63 2.39
C ASN A 245 2.24 14.57 1.21
N GLY A 246 3.25 14.24 0.39
CA GLY A 246 3.63 15.03 -0.77
C GLY A 246 2.79 14.79 -2.03
N PHE A 247 1.68 14.05 -1.94
CA PHE A 247 0.79 13.77 -3.06
C PHE A 247 -0.41 14.70 -3.06
N ASP A 248 -1.09 14.73 -4.21
CA ASP A 248 -2.42 15.32 -4.32
C ASP A 248 -3.42 14.37 -3.66
N ASN A 249 -3.91 14.74 -2.47
CA ASN A 249 -4.80 13.89 -1.70
C ASN A 249 -6.28 14.27 -1.90
N PHE A 250 -7.17 13.28 -1.78
CA PHE A 250 -8.61 13.48 -1.58
C PHE A 250 -8.99 12.97 -0.19
N ILE A 251 -9.38 13.89 0.70
CA ILE A 251 -9.63 13.62 2.11
C ILE A 251 -11.08 13.91 2.44
N THR A 252 -11.78 12.90 2.93
CA THR A 252 -13.16 13.03 3.41
C THR A 252 -13.21 12.88 4.93
N GLY A 253 -13.70 13.89 5.61
CA GLY A 253 -13.93 13.88 7.05
C GLY A 253 -15.13 13.03 7.45
N ASN A 254 -15.26 12.78 8.76
CA ASN A 254 -16.41 12.12 9.38
C ASN A 254 -17.42 13.16 9.94
N THR A 255 -18.28 12.75 10.88
CA THR A 255 -19.29 13.65 11.48
C THR A 255 -18.79 14.46 12.67
N ALA A 256 -17.55 14.21 13.12
CA ALA A 256 -16.93 14.92 14.24
C ALA A 256 -16.14 16.15 13.75
N ASN A 257 -15.31 16.72 14.61
CA ASN A 257 -14.41 17.80 14.23
C ASN A 257 -13.11 17.25 13.68
N ASN A 258 -12.83 17.54 12.41
CA ASN A 258 -11.65 17.03 11.71
C ASN A 258 -10.71 18.18 11.30
N ILE A 259 -9.41 17.94 11.44
CA ILE A 259 -8.35 18.87 11.07
C ILE A 259 -7.44 18.21 10.03
N VAL A 260 -7.07 18.96 8.99
CA VAL A 260 -6.01 18.55 8.06
C VAL A 260 -4.77 19.39 8.35
N PHE A 261 -3.63 18.74 8.58
CA PHE A 261 -2.35 19.38 8.91
C PHE A 261 -1.44 19.50 7.70
N PHE A 262 -0.90 20.70 7.52
CA PHE A 262 0.07 21.08 6.49
C PHE A 262 1.39 21.50 7.13
N SER A 263 2.50 21.24 6.44
CA SER A 263 3.85 21.46 6.98
C SER A 263 4.35 22.90 6.83
N GLY A 264 3.81 23.68 5.89
CA GLY A 264 4.21 25.05 5.62
C GLY A 264 3.39 26.11 6.34
N GLY A 265 3.79 27.37 6.21
CA GLY A 265 3.01 28.53 6.70
C GLY A 265 1.81 28.83 5.79
N SER A 266 0.74 29.35 6.37
CA SER A 266 -0.54 29.59 5.67
C SER A 266 -0.41 30.46 4.40
N SER A 267 0.54 31.38 4.39
CA SER A 267 0.80 32.24 3.22
C SER A 267 1.44 31.52 2.02
N GLU A 268 1.87 30.27 2.20
CA GLU A 268 2.46 29.42 1.16
C GLU A 268 1.42 28.52 0.48
N TYR A 269 0.14 28.67 0.82
CA TYR A 269 -0.95 27.88 0.23
C TYR A 269 -2.03 28.78 -0.36
N THR A 270 -2.69 28.28 -1.41
CA THR A 270 -3.98 28.81 -1.86
C THR A 270 -5.12 27.97 -1.30
N ILE A 271 -6.21 28.61 -0.87
CA ILE A 271 -7.39 27.94 -0.30
C ILE A 271 -8.61 28.40 -1.10
N GLU A 272 -9.21 27.47 -1.84
CA GLU A 272 -10.31 27.76 -2.76
C GLU A 272 -11.52 26.87 -2.48
N LYS A 273 -12.66 27.52 -2.22
CA LYS A 273 -13.96 26.83 -2.11
C LYS A 273 -14.43 26.42 -3.51
N GLN A 274 -14.83 25.16 -3.63
CA GLN A 274 -15.35 24.63 -4.88
C GLN A 274 -16.90 24.63 -4.87
N ALA A 275 -17.48 24.61 -6.07
CA ALA A 275 -18.96 24.65 -6.24
C ALA A 275 -19.66 23.39 -5.68
N ASP A 276 -18.94 22.29 -5.56
CA ASP A 276 -19.44 21.03 -4.98
C ASP A 276 -19.34 20.94 -3.46
N GLY A 277 -18.91 22.03 -2.81
CA GLY A 277 -18.75 22.10 -1.36
C GLY A 277 -17.38 21.63 -0.83
N SER A 278 -16.53 21.09 -1.69
CA SER A 278 -15.14 20.78 -1.30
C SER A 278 -14.30 22.04 -1.18
N THR A 279 -13.16 21.94 -0.50
CA THR A 279 -12.13 22.98 -0.46
C THR A 279 -10.85 22.43 -1.08
N LEU A 280 -10.28 23.17 -2.02
CA LEU A 280 -8.98 22.87 -2.59
C LEU A 280 -7.93 23.68 -1.84
N ILE A 281 -6.91 23.00 -1.32
CA ILE A 281 -5.77 23.60 -0.62
C ILE A 281 -4.52 23.19 -1.37
N SER A 282 -3.89 24.15 -2.04
CA SER A 282 -2.74 23.88 -2.91
C SER A 282 -1.49 24.49 -2.30
N ASP A 283 -0.49 23.63 -2.10
CA ASP A 283 0.84 24.06 -1.69
C ASP A 283 1.54 24.75 -2.88
N MET A 284 2.09 25.95 -2.66
CA MET A 284 2.86 26.68 -3.68
C MET A 284 4.34 26.26 -3.69
N VAL A 285 4.76 25.39 -2.75
CA VAL A 285 6.11 24.82 -2.70
C VAL A 285 6.06 23.39 -3.27
N ASP A 286 6.79 23.19 -4.36
CA ASP A 286 6.84 21.90 -5.06
C ASP A 286 7.27 20.74 -4.16
N ASN A 287 6.64 19.59 -4.33
CA ASN A 287 6.97 18.32 -3.66
C ASN A 287 6.92 18.34 -2.12
N ARG A 288 6.14 19.27 -1.51
CA ARG A 288 5.99 19.35 -0.06
C ARG A 288 4.70 18.69 0.41
N ASP A 289 3.53 19.32 0.18
CA ASP A 289 2.23 18.84 0.64
C ASP A 289 1.21 18.64 -0.51
N GLY A 290 1.56 18.95 -1.75
CA GLY A 290 0.74 18.72 -2.94
C GLY A 290 -0.54 19.59 -3.02
N VAL A 291 -1.51 19.12 -3.80
CA VAL A 291 -2.84 19.74 -3.97
C VAL A 291 -3.88 18.87 -3.28
N ASN A 292 -4.47 19.36 -2.22
CA ASN A 292 -5.36 18.59 -1.38
C ASN A 292 -6.81 19.04 -1.56
N ARG A 293 -7.68 18.13 -1.97
CA ARG A 293 -9.13 18.32 -2.00
C ARG A 293 -9.76 17.74 -0.76
N VAL A 294 -10.38 18.58 0.05
CA VAL A 294 -10.97 18.16 1.32
C VAL A 294 -12.48 18.37 1.33
N VAL A 295 -13.20 17.39 1.90
CA VAL A 295 -14.67 17.39 2.05
C VAL A 295 -15.02 17.06 3.48
N ALA A 296 -15.99 17.75 4.08
CA ALA A 296 -16.41 17.54 5.46
C ALA A 296 -15.25 17.64 6.47
N ILE A 297 -14.35 18.58 6.25
CA ILE A 297 -13.24 18.93 7.16
C ILE A 297 -13.51 20.34 7.70
N GLU A 298 -13.35 20.53 9.01
CA GLU A 298 -13.63 21.80 9.69
C GLU A 298 -12.48 22.77 9.58
N GLU A 299 -11.24 22.30 9.78
CA GLU A 299 -10.07 23.17 9.90
C GLU A 299 -8.89 22.67 9.05
N ALA A 300 -8.14 23.63 8.51
CA ALA A 300 -6.79 23.44 7.99
C ALA A 300 -5.79 24.05 9.00
N SER A 301 -4.83 23.25 9.44
CA SER A 301 -3.77 23.66 10.37
C SER A 301 -2.45 23.79 9.63
N PHE A 302 -1.88 24.98 9.65
CA PHE A 302 -0.57 25.31 9.08
C PHE A 302 0.46 25.50 10.19
N SER A 303 1.73 25.60 9.85
CA SER A 303 2.79 25.79 10.85
C SER A 303 2.65 27.08 11.68
N ASP A 304 1.97 28.09 11.14
CA ASP A 304 1.82 29.42 11.76
C ASP A 304 0.40 29.71 12.29
N THR A 305 -0.63 29.02 11.78
CA THR A 305 -2.02 29.31 12.15
C THR A 305 -2.97 28.18 11.78
N LYS A 306 -4.20 28.25 12.31
CA LYS A 306 -5.33 27.41 11.88
C LYS A 306 -6.37 28.27 11.17
N ILE A 307 -6.94 27.74 10.11
CA ILE A 307 -7.96 28.39 9.29
C ILE A 307 -9.21 27.52 9.25
N CYS A 308 -10.36 28.10 9.63
CA CYS A 308 -11.66 27.45 9.46
C CYS A 308 -12.00 27.36 7.97
N ILE A 309 -12.18 26.14 7.47
CA ILE A 309 -12.51 25.86 6.06
C ILE A 309 -13.93 25.35 5.86
N LYS A 310 -14.69 25.16 6.94
CA LYS A 310 -16.11 24.80 6.88
C LYS A 310 -16.95 25.93 6.28
N THR A 311 -17.98 25.56 5.51
CA THR A 311 -18.85 26.54 4.81
C THR A 311 -19.81 27.27 5.75
N GLU A 312 -20.15 26.68 6.90
CA GLU A 312 -21.00 27.28 7.91
C GLU A 312 -20.13 27.82 9.07
N LYS A 313 -20.31 29.08 9.41
CA LYS A 313 -19.57 29.80 10.45
C LYS A 313 -19.68 29.10 11.78
N ASN A 314 -18.76 28.26 12.16
CA ASN A 314 -18.44 27.94 13.56
C ASN A 314 -17.42 26.79 13.60
N CYS A 315 -16.15 27.09 13.34
CA CYS A 315 -15.07 26.38 13.98
C CYS A 315 -14.95 26.98 15.39
N VAL A 316 -15.24 26.26 16.43
CA VAL A 316 -15.15 26.68 17.83
C VAL A 316 -13.76 26.37 18.37
#